data_50d5a7d970489dae63f6d2a47bca5352
#
_entry.id   50d5a7d970489dae63f6d2a47bca5352
#
_cell.length_a   1.000
_cell.length_b   1.000
_cell.length_c   1.000
_cell.angle_alpha   90.00
_cell.angle_beta   90.00
_cell.angle_gamma   90.00
#
_symmetry.space_group_name_H-M   'P 1'
#
loop_
_entity.id
_entity.type
_entity.pdbx_description
1 polymer ?
#
loop_
_entity_poly.entity_id
_entity_poly.type
_entity_poly.pdbx_seq_one_letter_code
_entity_poly.pdbx_strand_id
1 'polypeptide(L)'
;MFIPATADEIRKLGWTKLDVILITGDSYIDSPFVGVSVIGRRLLAVGYRVAIIPQPDIASGRDITRFGEPELFWGVTGGCIDSLVANRTASGKRRRKDDFTAGGINNRRPDRAVIAYANLIRRHFKETAPVVLGGIEASLRRIAHYDFWSNRIRRSILTDAKADFLLYGMAENSILHLAANLRENGDVSELRGLCYAAATPRPGFLELPSWEESTADPAAFEKMFLAFHRNQDSRTARGLCQKQDSRWLIHNPPAHPLTQAEMDEVHGMDFVRAVHPCHQSAGGVRALETIRFSIVTHRGCYGGCHFCAIAAHEGQTVSMRSEASIVREAACLTSLSGFKGRILDVGGPTANMYGFECKKKLQRGACTNRSCLYPAVCKNLRPDHGLLIALLRKLRKLPGIKQAVVASGIRPDLLLADRKNGIPCLREIIRHHVSGQMKIAPEHSEQKVLRCMGKPGTQSLLSFRDLFRKFTEEAGKEQFLTCYWIAAHPGCEQADMEALRRFAVRELALQPEQVQIFTPTPSTLSTLMYYTGRDFRTGKRLFVEKTAAGRELQKKILVAKTPGFGYGGRIRQTPKREGKSWEKTRMSKRIPRKNLPKR
;
A
#
# COMPACT_ATOMS: atom_id res chain seq x y z
N MET A 1 3.33 18.98 18.82
CA MET A 1 3.77 18.07 19.91
C MET A 1 3.53 16.62 19.47
N PHE A 2 4.39 15.66 19.87
CA PHE A 2 4.13 14.23 19.66
C PHE A 2 2.98 13.73 20.54
N ILE A 3 2.32 12.63 20.13
CA ILE A 3 1.49 11.84 21.04
C ILE A 3 2.44 11.16 22.03
N PRO A 4 2.16 11.16 23.34
CA PRO A 4 3.05 10.56 24.33
C PRO A 4 3.39 9.10 24.04
N ALA A 5 4.66 8.74 24.17
CA ALA A 5 5.18 7.39 24.04
C ALA A 5 6.07 6.98 25.22
N THR A 6 6.23 7.85 26.22
CA THR A 6 7.00 7.61 27.45
C THR A 6 6.19 8.02 28.69
N ALA A 7 6.50 7.41 29.84
CA ALA A 7 5.84 7.76 31.10
C ALA A 7 6.13 9.20 31.52
N ASP A 8 7.31 9.74 31.18
CA ASP A 8 7.67 11.14 31.49
C ASP A 8 6.81 12.13 30.73
N GLU A 9 6.48 11.84 29.46
CA GLU A 9 5.59 12.69 28.65
C GLU A 9 4.17 12.71 29.21
N ILE A 10 3.67 11.55 29.67
CA ILE A 10 2.35 11.42 30.29
C ILE A 10 2.30 12.25 31.60
N ARG A 11 3.34 12.12 32.44
CA ARG A 11 3.45 12.92 33.68
C ARG A 11 3.49 14.43 33.40
N LYS A 12 4.24 14.86 32.39
CA LYS A 12 4.31 16.30 32.00
C LYS A 12 2.98 16.85 31.53
N LEU A 13 2.08 16.02 31.00
CA LEU A 13 0.72 16.38 30.63
C LEU A 13 -0.27 16.34 31.80
N GLY A 14 0.18 15.92 32.98
CA GLY A 14 -0.67 15.77 34.17
C GLY A 14 -1.70 14.63 34.03
N TRP A 15 -1.48 13.68 33.14
CA TRP A 15 -2.41 12.58 32.94
C TRP A 15 -2.11 11.44 33.93
N THR A 16 -3.09 11.11 34.75
CA THR A 16 -3.03 9.99 35.70
C THR A 16 -3.55 8.70 35.09
N LYS A 17 -4.44 8.81 34.10
CA LYS A 17 -5.04 7.69 33.36
C LYS A 17 -5.10 8.01 31.87
N LEU A 18 -5.08 6.99 31.04
CA LEU A 18 -5.21 7.08 29.59
C LEU A 18 -6.57 6.50 29.16
N ASP A 19 -7.24 7.17 28.23
CA ASP A 19 -8.45 6.65 27.63
C ASP A 19 -8.13 5.54 26.62
N VAL A 20 -7.07 5.73 25.83
CA VAL A 20 -6.66 4.81 24.76
C VAL A 20 -5.16 4.60 24.73
N ILE A 21 -4.74 3.35 24.61
CA ILE A 21 -3.33 3.00 24.35
C ILE A 21 -3.25 2.33 22.98
N LEU A 22 -2.47 2.93 22.07
CA LEU A 22 -2.27 2.41 20.72
C LEU A 22 -0.94 1.64 20.63
N ILE A 23 -0.99 0.42 20.08
CA ILE A 23 0.18 -0.44 19.89
C ILE A 23 0.42 -0.59 18.40
N THR A 24 1.67 -0.41 17.96
CA THR A 24 2.04 -0.52 16.54
C THR A 24 3.27 -1.39 16.31
N GLY A 25 3.28 -2.10 15.17
CA GLY A 25 4.44 -2.86 14.71
C GLY A 25 5.55 -2.01 14.10
N ASP A 26 5.35 -0.69 13.94
CA ASP A 26 6.34 0.25 13.43
C ASP A 26 6.96 1.06 14.56
N SER A 27 8.19 1.56 14.35
CA SER A 27 8.70 2.69 15.15
C SER A 27 7.77 3.89 14.98
N TYR A 28 7.58 4.67 16.03
CA TYR A 28 6.65 5.79 15.98
C TYR A 28 7.22 6.96 15.15
N ILE A 29 6.62 7.16 14.00
CA ILE A 29 6.78 8.35 13.16
C ILE A 29 5.48 9.14 13.22
N ASP A 30 5.51 10.38 13.65
CA ASP A 30 4.34 11.25 13.62
C ASP A 30 4.18 11.89 12.25
N SER A 31 3.27 11.31 11.46
CA SER A 31 3.10 11.67 10.04
C SER A 31 1.70 11.30 9.54
N PRO A 32 1.11 12.06 8.59
CA PRO A 32 -0.17 11.72 7.95
C PRO A 32 -0.10 10.45 7.07
N PHE A 33 1.09 9.89 6.87
CA PHE A 33 1.32 8.62 6.18
C PHE A 33 1.27 7.40 7.12
N VAL A 34 1.20 7.61 8.43
CA VAL A 34 1.31 6.56 9.44
C VAL A 34 -0.01 6.41 10.19
N GLY A 35 -0.68 5.28 10.01
CA GLY A 35 -2.04 5.06 10.50
C GLY A 35 -2.20 5.26 12.01
N VAL A 36 -1.23 4.79 12.84
CA VAL A 36 -1.30 4.97 14.30
C VAL A 36 -1.25 6.45 14.69
N SER A 37 -0.49 7.28 13.96
CA SER A 37 -0.42 8.73 14.18
C SER A 37 -1.73 9.41 13.81
N VAL A 38 -2.31 9.03 12.67
CA VAL A 38 -3.60 9.58 12.21
C VAL A 38 -4.70 9.24 13.22
N ILE A 39 -4.84 7.99 13.62
CA ILE A 39 -5.86 7.54 14.58
C ILE A 39 -5.65 8.21 15.95
N GLY A 40 -4.42 8.23 16.45
CA GLY A 40 -4.13 8.85 17.74
C GLY A 40 -4.42 10.35 17.74
N ARG A 41 -4.09 11.07 16.67
CA ARG A 41 -4.39 12.50 16.54
C ARG A 41 -5.88 12.78 16.39
N ARG A 42 -6.62 11.94 15.69
CA ARG A 42 -8.09 12.05 15.62
C ARG A 42 -8.72 11.93 17.01
N LEU A 43 -8.28 10.96 17.81
CA LEU A 43 -8.75 10.78 19.19
C LEU A 43 -8.34 11.96 20.09
N LEU A 44 -7.09 12.42 20.02
CA LEU A 44 -6.62 13.60 20.77
C LEU A 44 -7.41 14.87 20.44
N ALA A 45 -7.74 15.09 19.16
CA ALA A 45 -8.45 16.27 18.69
C ALA A 45 -9.86 16.40 19.30
N VAL A 46 -10.47 15.29 19.74
CA VAL A 46 -11.77 15.27 20.41
C VAL A 46 -11.66 15.05 21.94
N GLY A 47 -10.45 15.23 22.49
CA GLY A 47 -10.22 15.29 23.93
C GLY A 47 -9.92 13.96 24.63
N TYR A 48 -9.66 12.85 23.90
CA TYR A 48 -9.21 11.61 24.53
C TYR A 48 -7.72 11.68 24.90
N ARG A 49 -7.35 11.09 26.03
CA ARG A 49 -5.96 10.94 26.48
C ARG A 49 -5.38 9.69 25.83
N VAL A 50 -4.46 9.89 24.89
CA VAL A 50 -3.92 8.81 24.05
C VAL A 50 -2.42 8.68 24.22
N ALA A 51 -1.92 7.44 24.34
CA ALA A 51 -0.49 7.14 24.27
C ALA A 51 -0.19 6.07 23.21
N ILE A 52 1.06 6.02 22.73
CA ILE A 52 1.52 5.03 21.76
C ILE A 52 2.61 4.15 22.38
N ILE A 53 2.48 2.83 22.20
CA ILE A 53 3.54 1.84 22.49
C ILE A 53 4.05 1.31 21.13
N PRO A 54 5.18 1.83 20.62
CA PRO A 54 5.75 1.35 19.37
C PRO A 54 6.61 0.11 19.59
N GLN A 55 6.41 -0.91 18.77
CA GLN A 55 7.21 -2.15 18.71
C GLN A 55 7.54 -2.77 20.08
N PRO A 56 6.51 -3.06 20.94
CA PRO A 56 6.78 -3.64 22.25
C PRO A 56 7.49 -4.98 22.13
N ASP A 57 8.40 -5.26 23.06
CA ASP A 57 9.05 -6.55 23.16
C ASP A 57 8.03 -7.61 23.59
N ILE A 58 7.82 -8.62 22.75
CA ILE A 58 6.87 -9.71 23.03
C ILE A 58 7.41 -10.77 23.99
N ALA A 59 8.71 -10.75 24.28
CA ALA A 59 9.33 -11.68 25.23
C ALA A 59 9.14 -11.25 26.68
N SER A 60 8.86 -9.96 26.93
CA SER A 60 8.68 -9.39 28.27
C SER A 60 7.40 -8.55 28.39
N GLY A 61 6.92 -8.35 29.63
CA GLY A 61 5.82 -7.43 29.93
C GLY A 61 6.20 -5.96 30.04
N ARG A 62 7.50 -5.66 30.04
CA ARG A 62 8.02 -4.32 30.40
C ARG A 62 7.42 -3.18 29.59
N ASP A 63 7.31 -3.38 28.27
CA ASP A 63 6.80 -2.33 27.40
C ASP A 63 5.29 -2.22 27.48
N ILE A 64 4.58 -3.34 27.54
CA ILE A 64 3.10 -3.34 27.50
C ILE A 64 2.50 -2.84 28.83
N THR A 65 3.18 -3.05 29.95
CA THR A 65 2.67 -2.65 31.28
C THR A 65 3.07 -1.23 31.70
N ARG A 66 3.95 -0.55 30.94
CA ARG A 66 4.55 0.73 31.36
C ARG A 66 3.60 1.89 31.56
N PHE A 67 2.37 1.83 31.02
CA PHE A 67 1.34 2.87 31.16
C PHE A 67 0.12 2.40 31.96
N GLY A 68 0.11 1.15 32.46
CA GLY A 68 -1.10 0.55 33.02
C GLY A 68 -2.10 0.21 31.92
N GLU A 69 -3.37 0.13 32.32
CA GLU A 69 -4.49 -0.18 31.42
C GLU A 69 -5.19 1.09 30.94
N PRO A 70 -5.70 1.13 29.69
CA PRO A 70 -6.55 2.22 29.24
C PRO A 70 -7.95 2.11 29.82
N GLU A 71 -8.66 3.22 29.96
CA GLU A 71 -10.03 3.23 30.45
C GLU A 71 -11.05 2.76 29.40
N LEU A 72 -10.78 3.00 28.10
CA LEU A 72 -11.73 2.66 27.03
C LEU A 72 -11.31 1.45 26.19
N PHE A 73 -10.10 1.47 25.62
CA PHE A 73 -9.63 0.33 24.80
C PHE A 73 -8.13 0.37 24.49
N TRP A 74 -7.63 -0.81 24.17
CA TRP A 74 -6.34 -1.01 23.52
C TRP A 74 -6.52 -1.02 22.01
N GLY A 75 -5.84 -0.17 21.27
CA GLY A 75 -5.83 -0.20 19.81
C GLY A 75 -4.57 -0.91 19.28
N VAL A 76 -4.72 -1.94 18.47
CA VAL A 76 -3.61 -2.79 18.02
C VAL A 76 -3.50 -2.82 16.50
N THR A 77 -2.31 -2.48 15.97
CA THR A 77 -2.01 -2.58 14.53
C THR A 77 -0.65 -3.23 14.26
N GLY A 78 -0.54 -3.94 13.14
CA GLY A 78 0.74 -4.49 12.66
C GLY A 78 1.70 -3.46 12.08
N GLY A 79 1.26 -2.20 11.93
CA GLY A 79 2.00 -1.11 11.30
C GLY A 79 1.46 -0.76 9.91
N CYS A 80 2.23 0.02 9.14
CA CYS A 80 1.88 0.49 7.79
C CYS A 80 1.89 -0.64 6.74
N ILE A 81 2.57 -1.75 7.03
CA ILE A 81 2.69 -2.92 6.16
C ILE A 81 2.25 -4.15 6.95
N ASP A 82 1.63 -5.12 6.25
CA ASP A 82 1.39 -6.45 6.80
C ASP A 82 2.67 -7.06 7.38
N SER A 83 2.66 -7.50 8.62
CA SER A 83 3.86 -7.92 9.35
C SER A 83 4.58 -9.10 8.69
N LEU A 84 3.85 -10.05 8.11
CA LEU A 84 4.45 -11.17 7.40
C LEU A 84 5.10 -10.72 6.08
N VAL A 85 4.49 -9.77 5.35
CA VAL A 85 5.06 -9.19 4.14
C VAL A 85 6.30 -8.35 4.47
N ALA A 86 6.28 -7.61 5.59
CA ALA A 86 7.43 -6.84 6.06
C ALA A 86 8.60 -7.75 6.47
N ASN A 87 8.31 -8.86 7.15
CA ASN A 87 9.33 -9.74 7.72
C ASN A 87 9.88 -10.78 6.77
N ARG A 88 9.09 -11.22 5.77
CA ARG A 88 9.43 -12.37 4.92
C ARG A 88 9.38 -12.03 3.44
N THR A 89 10.21 -12.70 2.66
CA THR A 89 10.12 -12.69 1.19
C THR A 89 9.03 -13.67 0.74
N ALA A 90 8.57 -13.56 -0.51
CA ALA A 90 7.63 -14.52 -1.09
C ALA A 90 8.15 -15.98 -1.12
N SER A 91 9.46 -16.18 -1.05
CA SER A 91 10.10 -17.49 -0.93
C SER A 91 10.27 -17.98 0.52
N GLY A 92 9.71 -17.25 1.52
CA GLY A 92 9.72 -17.63 2.93
C GLY A 92 10.95 -17.19 3.73
N LYS A 93 11.97 -16.61 3.08
CA LYS A 93 13.19 -16.14 3.76
C LYS A 93 12.90 -14.90 4.60
N ARG A 94 13.47 -14.83 5.80
CA ARG A 94 13.39 -13.62 6.64
C ARG A 94 14.15 -12.47 6.00
N ARG A 95 13.53 -11.29 5.95
CA ARG A 95 14.18 -10.05 5.50
C ARG A 95 15.14 -9.57 6.60
N ARG A 96 16.30 -9.08 6.20
CA ARG A 96 17.31 -8.56 7.13
C ARG A 96 17.04 -7.11 7.52
N LYS A 97 16.38 -6.35 6.65
CA LYS A 97 16.10 -4.91 6.81
C LYS A 97 14.61 -4.66 6.99
N ASP A 98 14.29 -3.68 7.81
CA ASP A 98 12.95 -3.13 7.98
C ASP A 98 13.07 -1.60 8.03
N ASP A 99 12.53 -0.94 7.02
CA ASP A 99 12.61 0.51 6.87
C ASP A 99 11.74 1.27 7.91
N PHE A 100 10.81 0.56 8.58
CA PHE A 100 9.97 1.09 9.65
C PHE A 100 10.49 0.79 11.06
N THR A 101 11.64 0.14 11.18
CA THR A 101 12.30 -0.09 12.47
C THR A 101 13.51 0.84 12.62
N ALA A 102 13.67 1.45 13.79
CA ALA A 102 14.83 2.27 14.11
C ALA A 102 16.13 1.47 13.97
N GLY A 103 17.14 2.06 13.31
CA GLY A 103 18.36 1.38 12.91
C GLY A 103 18.22 0.46 11.68
N GLY A 104 17.01 0.26 11.14
CA GLY A 104 16.78 -0.45 9.88
C GLY A 104 16.95 -1.98 9.93
N ILE A 105 17.10 -2.58 11.11
CA ILE A 105 17.27 -4.04 11.29
C ILE A 105 15.92 -4.68 11.58
N ASN A 106 15.57 -5.75 10.85
CA ASN A 106 14.32 -6.49 11.05
C ASN A 106 14.39 -7.46 12.23
N ASN A 107 14.33 -6.93 13.45
CA ASN A 107 14.43 -7.69 14.70
C ASN A 107 13.38 -7.33 15.76
N ARG A 108 12.51 -6.36 15.50
CA ARG A 108 11.53 -5.87 16.48
C ARG A 108 10.11 -6.34 16.19
N ARG A 109 9.67 -6.24 14.95
CA ARG A 109 8.29 -6.62 14.58
C ARG A 109 8.14 -8.14 14.58
N PRO A 110 7.19 -8.71 15.36
CA PRO A 110 6.92 -10.14 15.31
C PRO A 110 6.18 -10.51 14.02
N ASP A 111 6.27 -11.76 13.60
CA ASP A 111 5.37 -12.33 12.61
C ASP A 111 3.94 -12.33 13.18
N ARG A 112 2.92 -11.97 12.36
CA ARG A 112 1.53 -11.77 12.81
C ARG A 112 1.44 -10.81 14.01
N ALA A 113 2.01 -9.62 13.83
CA ALA A 113 2.18 -8.62 14.89
C ALA A 113 0.87 -8.31 15.63
N VAL A 114 -0.25 -8.21 14.93
CA VAL A 114 -1.57 -7.94 15.54
C VAL A 114 -1.94 -9.04 16.54
N ILE A 115 -1.77 -10.32 16.18
CA ILE A 115 -2.04 -11.44 17.08
C ILE A 115 -1.06 -11.47 18.24
N ALA A 116 0.23 -11.27 17.95
CA ALA A 116 1.28 -11.29 18.98
C ALA A 116 1.06 -10.21 20.05
N TYR A 117 0.69 -9.00 19.64
CA TYR A 117 0.44 -7.89 20.58
C TYR A 117 -0.87 -8.05 21.34
N ALA A 118 -1.95 -8.51 20.70
CA ALA A 118 -3.20 -8.83 21.42
C ALA A 118 -2.97 -9.92 22.48
N ASN A 119 -2.22 -10.97 22.16
CA ASN A 119 -1.85 -12.01 23.14
C ASN A 119 -0.94 -11.47 24.24
N LEU A 120 -0.05 -10.51 23.95
CA LEU A 120 0.79 -9.85 24.95
C LEU A 120 -0.06 -9.09 25.96
N ILE A 121 -1.07 -8.33 25.49
CA ILE A 121 -2.05 -7.65 26.37
C ILE A 121 -2.72 -8.68 27.28
N ARG A 122 -3.36 -9.71 26.71
CA ARG A 122 -4.12 -10.73 27.46
C ARG A 122 -3.25 -11.55 28.43
N ARG A 123 -1.95 -11.66 28.19
CA ARG A 123 -1.01 -12.31 29.09
C ARG A 123 -0.77 -11.51 30.36
N HIS A 124 -0.70 -10.19 30.27
CA HIS A 124 -0.37 -9.30 31.38
C HIS A 124 -1.58 -8.67 32.04
N PHE A 125 -2.70 -8.56 31.31
CA PHE A 125 -3.96 -7.99 31.76
C PHE A 125 -5.09 -8.95 31.37
N LYS A 126 -5.53 -9.79 32.33
CA LYS A 126 -6.54 -10.85 32.05
C LYS A 126 -7.93 -10.28 31.84
N GLU A 127 -8.37 -9.40 32.74
CA GLU A 127 -9.64 -8.69 32.69
C GLU A 127 -9.32 -7.21 32.44
N THR A 128 -9.29 -6.81 31.18
CA THR A 128 -8.87 -5.47 30.76
C THR A 128 -9.90 -4.86 29.80
N ALA A 129 -9.75 -3.54 29.58
CA ALA A 129 -10.49 -2.83 28.57
C ALA A 129 -10.44 -3.54 27.19
N PRO A 130 -11.45 -3.37 26.34
CA PRO A 130 -11.55 -4.03 25.04
C PRO A 130 -10.27 -3.90 24.18
N VAL A 131 -9.94 -4.97 23.46
CA VAL A 131 -8.87 -4.98 22.47
C VAL A 131 -9.47 -4.75 21.08
N VAL A 132 -9.10 -3.64 20.45
CA VAL A 132 -9.56 -3.19 19.14
C VAL A 132 -8.46 -3.37 18.11
N LEU A 133 -8.67 -4.23 17.13
CA LEU A 133 -7.73 -4.44 16.03
C LEU A 133 -7.96 -3.42 14.92
N GLY A 134 -6.87 -3.00 14.24
CA GLY A 134 -6.98 -2.09 13.09
C GLY A 134 -5.78 -2.17 12.16
N GLY A 135 -5.80 -1.30 11.13
CA GLY A 135 -4.76 -1.24 10.11
C GLY A 135 -4.86 -2.33 9.04
N ILE A 136 -3.90 -2.35 8.13
CA ILE A 136 -3.94 -3.20 6.92
C ILE A 136 -3.94 -4.70 7.25
N GLU A 137 -3.13 -5.15 8.21
CA GLU A 137 -3.03 -6.56 8.58
C GLU A 137 -4.36 -7.11 9.10
N ALA A 138 -5.04 -6.36 9.95
CA ALA A 138 -6.37 -6.70 10.46
C ALA A 138 -7.44 -6.64 9.36
N SER A 139 -7.45 -5.57 8.56
CA SER A 139 -8.41 -5.38 7.47
C SER A 139 -8.40 -6.53 6.46
N LEU A 140 -7.22 -7.04 6.12
CA LEU A 140 -7.07 -8.13 5.14
C LEU A 140 -7.47 -9.50 5.70
N ARG A 141 -7.51 -9.67 7.02
CA ARG A 141 -7.81 -10.93 7.71
C ARG A 141 -9.10 -10.90 8.52
N ARG A 142 -9.99 -9.97 8.21
CA ARG A 142 -11.23 -9.74 8.98
C ARG A 142 -12.31 -10.81 8.84
N ILE A 143 -12.11 -11.78 7.92
CA ILE A 143 -12.97 -12.94 7.68
C ILE A 143 -12.10 -14.20 7.57
N ALA A 144 -12.67 -15.40 7.44
CA ALA A 144 -11.90 -16.58 7.11
C ALA A 144 -11.09 -16.35 5.81
N HIS A 145 -9.82 -16.73 5.83
CA HIS A 145 -8.90 -16.37 4.76
C HIS A 145 -7.82 -17.42 4.55
N TYR A 146 -7.33 -17.53 3.30
CA TYR A 146 -6.15 -18.32 3.01
C TYR A 146 -4.90 -17.60 3.52
N ASP A 147 -4.17 -18.25 4.43
CA ASP A 147 -2.85 -17.82 4.90
C ASP A 147 -1.74 -18.53 4.11
N PHE A 148 -1.07 -17.78 3.26
CA PHE A 148 0.01 -18.27 2.41
C PHE A 148 1.16 -18.91 3.21
N TRP A 149 1.49 -18.34 4.37
CA TRP A 149 2.64 -18.73 5.16
C TRP A 149 2.46 -20.05 5.90
N SER A 150 1.23 -20.36 6.30
CA SER A 150 0.86 -21.65 6.90
C SER A 150 0.18 -22.60 5.91
N ASN A 151 -0.07 -22.17 4.67
CA ASN A 151 -0.74 -22.91 3.60
C ASN A 151 -2.09 -23.52 4.03
N ARG A 152 -2.91 -22.74 4.72
CA ARG A 152 -4.22 -23.20 5.22
C ARG A 152 -5.23 -22.06 5.31
N ILE A 153 -6.51 -22.41 5.40
CA ILE A 153 -7.58 -21.47 5.72
C ILE A 153 -7.55 -21.21 7.23
N ARG A 154 -7.42 -19.95 7.62
CA ARG A 154 -7.48 -19.48 9.01
C ARG A 154 -8.81 -18.79 9.26
N ARG A 155 -9.20 -18.75 10.55
CA ARG A 155 -10.34 -17.95 11.02
C ARG A 155 -10.04 -16.46 10.83
N SER A 156 -11.05 -15.62 11.10
CA SER A 156 -10.84 -14.18 11.24
C SER A 156 -9.71 -13.90 12.24
N ILE A 157 -8.91 -12.88 11.97
CA ILE A 157 -7.88 -12.41 12.90
C ILE A 157 -8.48 -11.93 14.22
N LEU A 158 -9.75 -11.49 14.23
CA LEU A 158 -10.50 -11.17 15.44
C LEU A 158 -10.55 -12.37 16.38
N THR A 159 -10.94 -13.54 15.85
CA THR A 159 -11.02 -14.80 16.58
C THR A 159 -9.63 -15.31 16.99
N ASP A 160 -8.68 -15.30 16.04
CA ASP A 160 -7.32 -15.79 16.28
C ASP A 160 -6.55 -14.94 17.31
N ALA A 161 -6.82 -13.64 17.38
CA ALA A 161 -6.20 -12.72 18.34
C ALA A 161 -6.96 -12.65 19.68
N LYS A 162 -8.14 -13.28 19.79
CA LYS A 162 -9.03 -13.16 20.94
C LYS A 162 -9.35 -11.70 21.28
N ALA A 163 -9.57 -10.89 20.26
CA ALA A 163 -9.89 -9.48 20.39
C ALA A 163 -11.41 -9.27 20.44
N ASP A 164 -11.83 -8.13 20.97
CA ASP A 164 -13.25 -7.80 21.15
C ASP A 164 -13.83 -7.17 19.87
N PHE A 165 -13.04 -6.27 19.26
CA PHE A 165 -13.47 -5.53 18.08
C PHE A 165 -12.36 -5.49 17.01
N LEU A 166 -12.79 -5.34 15.74
CA LEU A 166 -11.90 -5.06 14.62
C LEU A 166 -12.51 -3.95 13.77
N LEU A 167 -11.82 -2.82 13.67
CA LEU A 167 -12.16 -1.76 12.73
C LEU A 167 -11.34 -1.94 11.44
N TYR A 168 -12.03 -2.16 10.33
CA TYR A 168 -11.38 -2.34 9.04
C TYR A 168 -11.51 -1.13 8.12
N GLY A 169 -10.62 -1.05 7.16
CA GLY A 169 -10.53 0.09 6.25
C GLY A 169 -9.83 1.29 6.89
N MET A 170 -10.12 2.47 6.35
CA MET A 170 -9.64 3.74 6.88
C MET A 170 -10.62 4.18 7.99
N ALA A 171 -10.21 4.02 9.22
CA ALA A 171 -11.10 4.01 10.38
C ALA A 171 -11.17 5.35 11.14
N GLU A 172 -10.80 6.48 10.51
CA GLU A 172 -10.69 7.79 11.18
C GLU A 172 -11.98 8.25 11.87
N ASN A 173 -13.15 8.02 11.25
CA ASN A 173 -14.43 8.36 11.85
C ASN A 173 -14.97 7.20 12.70
N SER A 174 -14.79 5.94 12.24
CA SER A 174 -15.28 4.77 12.98
C SER A 174 -14.64 4.63 14.35
N ILE A 175 -13.35 5.01 14.51
CA ILE A 175 -12.69 4.96 15.82
C ILE A 175 -13.25 5.98 16.80
N LEU A 176 -13.67 7.17 16.31
CA LEU A 176 -14.30 8.19 17.16
C LEU A 176 -15.68 7.72 17.63
N HIS A 177 -16.48 7.14 16.73
CA HIS A 177 -17.78 6.60 17.07
C HIS A 177 -17.65 5.41 18.06
N LEU A 178 -16.66 4.53 17.84
CA LEU A 178 -16.40 3.43 18.79
C LEU A 178 -16.01 3.98 20.17
N ALA A 179 -15.08 4.95 20.23
CA ALA A 179 -14.64 5.56 21.47
C ALA A 179 -15.79 6.25 22.25
N ALA A 180 -16.65 6.97 21.53
CA ALA A 180 -17.82 7.63 22.13
C ALA A 180 -18.81 6.60 22.72
N ASN A 181 -19.18 5.58 21.92
CA ASN A 181 -20.08 4.54 22.40
C ASN A 181 -19.51 3.77 23.60
N LEU A 182 -18.21 3.42 23.59
CA LEU A 182 -17.57 2.74 24.73
C LEU A 182 -17.56 3.61 25.99
N ARG A 183 -17.36 4.93 25.85
CA ARG A 183 -17.40 5.88 26.99
C ARG A 183 -18.79 5.97 27.63
N GLU A 184 -19.84 5.88 26.80
CA GLU A 184 -21.23 5.99 27.21
C GLU A 184 -21.89 4.63 27.52
N ASN A 185 -21.14 3.54 27.45
CA ASN A 185 -21.66 2.15 27.53
C ASN A 185 -22.78 1.89 26.50
N GLY A 186 -22.70 2.55 25.33
CA GLY A 186 -23.67 2.45 24.26
C GLY A 186 -23.47 1.23 23.36
N ASP A 187 -24.45 0.97 22.49
CA ASP A 187 -24.41 -0.14 21.55
C ASP A 187 -23.48 0.17 20.35
N VAL A 188 -22.51 -0.69 20.11
CA VAL A 188 -21.60 -0.62 18.97
C VAL A 188 -22.00 -1.53 17.81
N SER A 189 -23.05 -2.33 17.97
CA SER A 189 -23.41 -3.39 17.02
C SER A 189 -23.75 -2.87 15.61
N GLU A 190 -24.22 -1.64 15.48
CA GLU A 190 -24.57 -0.99 14.21
C GLU A 190 -23.39 -0.23 13.57
N LEU A 191 -22.25 -0.14 14.24
CA LEU A 191 -21.13 0.68 13.77
C LEU A 191 -20.55 0.12 12.46
N ARG A 192 -20.60 0.94 11.40
CA ARG A 192 -20.06 0.57 10.10
C ARG A 192 -18.53 0.43 10.15
N GLY A 193 -18.02 -0.57 9.41
CA GLY A 193 -16.59 -0.89 9.42
C GLY A 193 -16.13 -1.70 10.63
N LEU A 194 -17.06 -2.16 11.47
CA LEU A 194 -16.80 -2.97 12.66
C LEU A 194 -17.01 -4.47 12.39
N CYS A 195 -16.11 -5.30 12.92
CA CYS A 195 -16.34 -6.72 13.12
C CYS A 195 -16.29 -7.05 14.61
N TYR A 196 -17.16 -7.96 15.07
CA TYR A 196 -17.21 -8.44 16.44
C TYR A 196 -17.73 -9.88 16.50
N ALA A 197 -17.60 -10.53 17.65
CA ALA A 197 -18.07 -11.90 17.86
C ALA A 197 -19.40 -11.93 18.64
N ALA A 198 -20.37 -12.73 18.17
CA ALA A 198 -21.68 -12.91 18.80
C ALA A 198 -22.00 -14.40 19.05
N ALA A 199 -22.98 -14.69 19.92
CA ALA A 199 -23.44 -16.04 20.15
C ALA A 199 -24.34 -16.56 19.01
N THR A 200 -25.09 -15.66 18.35
CA THR A 200 -26.03 -15.95 17.26
C THR A 200 -25.75 -15.12 16.05
N PRO A 201 -26.17 -15.57 14.86
CA PRO A 201 -26.05 -14.74 13.64
C PRO A 201 -26.96 -13.53 13.76
N ARG A 202 -26.60 -12.45 13.10
CA ARG A 202 -27.39 -11.23 13.10
C ARG A 202 -28.50 -11.29 12.06
N PRO A 203 -29.79 -11.07 12.45
CA PRO A 203 -30.91 -11.07 11.50
C PRO A 203 -30.70 -10.09 10.33
N GLY A 204 -31.07 -10.52 9.11
CA GLY A 204 -30.93 -9.70 7.90
C GLY A 204 -29.53 -9.64 7.30
N PHE A 205 -28.50 -10.14 7.96
CA PHE A 205 -27.15 -10.26 7.41
C PHE A 205 -27.05 -11.49 6.52
N LEU A 206 -26.13 -11.46 5.56
CA LEU A 206 -25.86 -12.59 4.68
C LEU A 206 -24.98 -13.62 5.41
N GLU A 207 -25.52 -14.81 5.58
CA GLU A 207 -24.73 -15.92 6.09
C GLU A 207 -23.78 -16.45 5.01
N LEU A 208 -22.53 -16.57 5.41
CA LEU A 208 -21.45 -17.14 4.58
C LEU A 208 -21.22 -18.60 5.00
N PRO A 209 -20.71 -19.46 4.10
CA PRO A 209 -20.15 -20.74 4.52
C PRO A 209 -19.26 -20.57 5.74
N SER A 210 -19.42 -21.47 6.71
CA SER A 210 -18.66 -21.45 7.97
C SER A 210 -17.15 -21.55 7.72
N TRP A 211 -16.35 -21.29 8.73
CA TRP A 211 -14.90 -21.52 8.63
C TRP A 211 -14.59 -23.00 8.42
N GLU A 212 -15.32 -23.91 9.08
CA GLU A 212 -15.18 -25.35 8.98
C GLU A 212 -15.48 -25.85 7.56
N GLU A 213 -16.62 -25.44 6.98
CA GLU A 213 -16.98 -25.75 5.59
C GLU A 213 -15.93 -25.20 4.61
N SER A 214 -15.51 -23.95 4.82
CA SER A 214 -14.50 -23.28 3.98
C SER A 214 -13.12 -23.96 4.08
N THR A 215 -12.80 -24.61 5.18
CA THR A 215 -11.56 -25.34 5.39
C THR A 215 -11.61 -26.74 4.77
N ALA A 216 -12.77 -27.39 4.85
CA ALA A 216 -12.97 -28.74 4.34
C ALA A 216 -13.11 -28.77 2.81
N ASP A 217 -13.73 -27.74 2.20
CA ASP A 217 -14.04 -27.72 0.76
C ASP A 217 -13.57 -26.40 0.09
N PRO A 218 -12.64 -26.47 -0.89
CA PRO A 218 -12.25 -25.29 -1.67
C PRO A 218 -13.41 -24.61 -2.41
N ALA A 219 -14.49 -25.31 -2.76
CA ALA A 219 -15.65 -24.69 -3.39
C ALA A 219 -16.47 -23.86 -2.38
N ALA A 220 -16.60 -24.33 -1.15
CA ALA A 220 -17.20 -23.56 -0.05
C ALA A 220 -16.36 -22.31 0.24
N PHE A 221 -15.04 -22.41 0.27
CA PHE A 221 -14.14 -21.26 0.40
C PHE A 221 -14.33 -20.26 -0.75
N GLU A 222 -14.41 -20.72 -2.01
CA GLU A 222 -14.64 -19.85 -3.17
C GLU A 222 -15.99 -19.13 -3.05
N LYS A 223 -17.08 -19.85 -2.69
CA LYS A 223 -18.41 -19.28 -2.46
C LYS A 223 -18.38 -18.19 -1.38
N MET A 224 -17.78 -18.48 -0.24
CA MET A 224 -17.59 -17.55 0.88
C MET A 224 -16.82 -16.31 0.41
N PHE A 225 -15.67 -16.52 -0.22
CA PHE A 225 -14.79 -15.43 -0.67
C PHE A 225 -15.49 -14.52 -1.69
N LEU A 226 -16.17 -15.07 -2.69
CA LEU A 226 -16.87 -14.27 -3.71
C LEU A 226 -18.05 -13.50 -3.12
N ALA A 227 -18.79 -14.07 -2.17
CA ALA A 227 -19.84 -13.36 -1.45
C ALA A 227 -19.26 -12.19 -0.63
N PHE A 228 -18.17 -12.42 0.11
CA PHE A 228 -17.43 -11.38 0.81
C PHE A 228 -16.90 -10.30 -0.14
N HIS A 229 -16.27 -10.68 -1.26
CA HIS A 229 -15.69 -9.73 -2.21
C HIS A 229 -16.76 -8.83 -2.87
N ARG A 230 -17.97 -9.34 -3.12
CA ARG A 230 -19.10 -8.55 -3.67
C ARG A 230 -19.68 -7.55 -2.66
N ASN A 231 -19.40 -7.72 -1.38
CA ASN A 231 -19.87 -6.86 -0.30
C ASN A 231 -18.77 -5.91 0.24
N GLN A 232 -17.98 -5.31 -0.68
CA GLN A 232 -16.91 -4.36 -0.35
C GLN A 232 -17.30 -2.88 -0.58
N ASP A 233 -18.43 -2.62 -1.25
CA ASP A 233 -18.87 -1.25 -1.52
C ASP A 233 -19.65 -0.67 -0.35
N SER A 234 -19.27 0.52 0.11
CA SER A 234 -19.87 1.15 1.30
C SER A 234 -21.35 1.51 1.17
N ARG A 235 -21.89 1.60 -0.07
CA ARG A 235 -23.30 1.96 -0.30
C ARG A 235 -24.21 0.76 -0.47
N THR A 236 -23.69 -0.32 -1.07
CA THR A 236 -24.52 -1.47 -1.47
C THR A 236 -24.20 -2.74 -0.70
N ALA A 237 -23.13 -2.77 0.08
CA ALA A 237 -22.77 -3.92 0.87
C ALA A 237 -23.81 -4.23 1.94
N ARG A 238 -24.14 -5.51 2.07
CA ARG A 238 -24.89 -6.08 3.19
C ARG A 238 -23.93 -6.40 4.33
N GLY A 239 -24.42 -6.46 5.56
CA GLY A 239 -23.72 -7.11 6.65
C GLY A 239 -23.55 -8.60 6.39
N LEU A 240 -22.48 -9.19 6.92
CA LEU A 240 -22.11 -10.60 6.72
C LEU A 240 -22.00 -11.28 8.08
N CYS A 241 -22.42 -12.56 8.15
CA CYS A 241 -22.21 -13.44 9.29
C CYS A 241 -21.44 -14.67 8.86
N GLN A 242 -20.45 -15.08 9.66
CA GLN A 242 -19.74 -16.34 9.43
C GLN A 242 -19.58 -17.12 10.73
N LYS A 243 -20.04 -18.35 10.77
CA LYS A 243 -19.82 -19.23 11.92
C LYS A 243 -18.33 -19.63 11.97
N GLN A 244 -17.72 -19.50 13.12
CA GLN A 244 -16.32 -19.86 13.41
C GLN A 244 -16.27 -20.53 14.78
N ASP A 245 -16.06 -21.83 14.84
CA ASP A 245 -16.21 -22.66 16.03
C ASP A 245 -17.63 -22.49 16.64
N SER A 246 -17.72 -22.16 17.93
CA SER A 246 -18.99 -22.00 18.67
C SER A 246 -19.60 -20.59 18.54
N ARG A 247 -18.92 -19.63 17.87
CA ARG A 247 -19.36 -18.23 17.78
C ARG A 247 -19.55 -17.76 16.35
N TRP A 248 -20.27 -16.67 16.22
CA TRP A 248 -20.49 -16.00 14.94
C TRP A 248 -19.60 -14.75 14.84
N LEU A 249 -18.84 -14.66 13.80
CA LEU A 249 -18.24 -13.39 13.36
C LEU A 249 -19.32 -12.55 12.70
N ILE A 250 -19.59 -11.39 13.25
CA ILE A 250 -20.44 -10.36 12.64
C ILE A 250 -19.55 -9.35 11.96
N HIS A 251 -19.80 -9.10 10.69
CA HIS A 251 -19.06 -8.18 9.86
C HIS A 251 -20.03 -7.12 9.30
N ASN A 252 -20.07 -5.97 9.93
CA ASN A 252 -20.92 -4.85 9.51
C ASN A 252 -20.49 -4.32 8.12
N PRO A 253 -21.38 -3.65 7.39
CA PRO A 253 -21.03 -3.03 6.11
C PRO A 253 -19.85 -2.06 6.23
N PRO A 254 -19.06 -1.84 5.17
CA PRO A 254 -17.92 -0.91 5.20
C PRO A 254 -18.34 0.50 5.62
N ALA A 255 -17.45 1.19 6.34
CA ALA A 255 -17.58 2.62 6.60
C ALA A 255 -17.65 3.42 5.28
N HIS A 256 -18.35 4.54 5.28
CA HIS A 256 -18.34 5.43 4.13
C HIS A 256 -16.94 6.04 3.95
N PRO A 257 -16.49 6.24 2.70
CA PRO A 257 -15.27 6.99 2.43
C PRO A 257 -15.37 8.41 3.01
N LEU A 258 -14.27 8.94 3.51
CA LEU A 258 -14.23 10.32 3.99
C LEU A 258 -14.64 11.28 2.88
N THR A 259 -15.42 12.28 3.25
CA THR A 259 -15.72 13.43 2.38
C THR A 259 -14.45 14.27 2.15
N GLN A 260 -14.48 15.20 1.20
CA GLN A 260 -13.36 16.11 0.97
C GLN A 260 -13.04 16.94 2.21
N ALA A 261 -14.05 17.44 2.92
CA ALA A 261 -13.89 18.23 4.15
C ALA A 261 -13.20 17.40 5.25
N GLU A 262 -13.64 16.17 5.48
CA GLU A 262 -13.02 15.26 6.45
C GLU A 262 -11.59 14.87 6.06
N MET A 263 -11.33 14.65 4.76
CA MET A 263 -9.96 14.47 4.26
C MET A 263 -9.08 15.67 4.54
N ASP A 264 -9.59 16.87 4.33
CA ASP A 264 -8.88 18.12 4.60
C ASP A 264 -8.63 18.31 6.10
N GLU A 265 -9.58 17.97 6.96
CA GLU A 265 -9.44 17.97 8.42
C GLU A 265 -8.34 17.01 8.88
N VAL A 266 -8.39 15.74 8.43
CA VAL A 266 -7.37 14.73 8.79
C VAL A 266 -5.97 15.17 8.40
N HIS A 267 -5.79 15.74 7.21
CA HIS A 267 -4.49 16.18 6.73
C HIS A 267 -4.09 17.57 7.23
N GLY A 268 -5.03 18.32 7.80
CA GLY A 268 -4.80 19.63 8.46
C GLY A 268 -4.34 19.52 9.92
N MET A 269 -4.30 18.34 10.52
CA MET A 269 -3.81 18.16 11.88
C MET A 269 -2.30 18.43 11.97
N ASP A 270 -1.84 18.88 13.16
CA ASP A 270 -0.45 19.28 13.43
C ASP A 270 0.51 18.09 13.56
N PHE A 271 0.83 17.45 12.45
CA PHE A 271 1.85 16.39 12.42
C PHE A 271 3.26 16.98 12.54
N VAL A 272 4.06 16.43 13.45
CA VAL A 272 5.49 16.83 13.65
C VAL A 272 6.37 16.44 12.46
N ARG A 273 6.00 15.44 11.69
CA ARG A 273 6.74 14.87 10.54
C ARG A 273 8.17 14.45 10.92
N ALA A 274 8.27 13.78 12.05
CA ALA A 274 9.53 13.30 12.61
C ALA A 274 9.35 11.96 13.32
N VAL A 275 10.46 11.28 13.56
CA VAL A 275 10.52 10.09 14.42
C VAL A 275 10.45 10.56 15.88
N HIS A 276 9.68 9.85 16.70
CA HIS A 276 9.58 10.14 18.12
C HIS A 276 10.95 9.98 18.83
N PRO A 277 11.32 10.89 19.75
CA PRO A 277 12.62 10.85 20.44
C PRO A 277 12.95 9.54 21.17
N CYS A 278 11.95 8.76 21.60
CA CYS A 278 12.17 7.46 22.24
C CYS A 278 12.97 6.45 21.38
N HIS A 279 13.08 6.70 20.07
CA HIS A 279 13.86 5.87 19.15
C HIS A 279 15.28 6.41 18.88
N GLN A 280 15.66 7.56 19.44
CA GLN A 280 16.89 8.26 19.09
C GLN A 280 18.16 7.40 19.32
N SER A 281 18.20 6.64 20.41
CA SER A 281 19.31 5.75 20.74
C SER A 281 19.43 4.54 19.82
N ALA A 282 18.35 4.13 19.16
CA ALA A 282 18.30 2.97 18.26
C ALA A 282 18.64 3.30 16.80
N GLY A 283 18.85 4.58 16.47
CA GLY A 283 19.18 5.07 15.15
C GLY A 283 17.98 5.60 14.36
N GLY A 284 18.22 6.08 13.14
CA GLY A 284 17.18 6.66 12.29
C GLY A 284 16.16 5.64 11.78
N VAL A 285 14.95 6.09 11.44
CA VAL A 285 13.91 5.29 10.78
C VAL A 285 13.86 5.68 9.30
N ARG A 286 14.28 4.77 8.44
CA ARG A 286 14.49 5.05 7.01
C ARG A 286 13.21 5.44 6.26
N ALA A 287 12.06 4.92 6.69
CA ALA A 287 10.77 5.28 6.10
C ALA A 287 10.51 6.80 6.12
N LEU A 288 11.03 7.52 7.16
CA LEU A 288 10.87 8.97 7.24
C LEU A 288 11.48 9.71 6.03
N GLU A 289 12.56 9.20 5.45
CA GLU A 289 13.25 9.84 4.31
C GLU A 289 12.33 10.00 3.10
N THR A 290 11.39 9.08 2.90
CA THR A 290 10.45 9.10 1.79
C THR A 290 9.16 9.85 2.08
N ILE A 291 8.69 9.83 3.34
CA ILE A 291 7.35 10.37 3.69
C ILE A 291 7.39 11.78 4.27
N ARG A 292 8.54 12.24 4.81
CA ARG A 292 8.63 13.49 5.56
C ARG A 292 8.14 14.69 4.77
N PHE A 293 8.58 14.79 3.52
CA PHE A 293 8.28 15.89 2.61
C PHE A 293 7.41 15.45 1.43
N SER A 294 6.55 14.47 1.65
CA SER A 294 5.56 14.01 0.68
C SER A 294 4.16 14.45 1.08
N ILE A 295 3.27 14.56 0.10
CA ILE A 295 1.89 15.00 0.25
C ILE A 295 0.94 13.96 -0.33
N VAL A 296 -0.02 13.50 0.48
CA VAL A 296 -1.15 12.67 0.01
C VAL A 296 -2.20 13.57 -0.59
N THR A 297 -2.59 13.33 -1.84
CA THR A 297 -3.65 14.09 -2.52
C THR A 297 -5.02 13.42 -2.41
N HIS A 298 -5.05 12.11 -2.34
CA HIS A 298 -6.25 11.28 -2.29
C HIS A 298 -5.94 9.91 -1.72
N ARG A 299 -6.99 9.19 -1.31
CA ARG A 299 -6.97 7.79 -0.87
C ARG A 299 -7.98 6.98 -1.66
N GLY A 300 -7.85 5.65 -1.63
CA GLY A 300 -8.67 4.75 -2.42
C GLY A 300 -8.16 4.58 -3.86
N CYS A 301 -8.59 3.49 -4.51
CA CYS A 301 -8.17 3.17 -5.87
C CYS A 301 -9.25 2.36 -6.60
N TYR A 302 -9.82 2.91 -7.67
CA TYR A 302 -10.77 2.20 -8.51
C TYR A 302 -10.12 1.30 -9.57
N GLY A 303 -8.81 1.03 -9.44
CA GLY A 303 -8.05 0.17 -10.36
C GLY A 303 -8.56 -1.27 -10.40
N GLY A 304 -8.97 -1.80 -9.27
CA GLY A 304 -9.56 -3.14 -9.17
C GLY A 304 -8.60 -4.27 -9.56
N CYS A 305 -7.27 -4.05 -9.49
CA CYS A 305 -6.29 -5.08 -9.77
C CYS A 305 -6.46 -6.25 -8.79
N HIS A 306 -6.56 -7.49 -9.32
CA HIS A 306 -6.95 -8.66 -8.55
C HIS A 306 -5.95 -9.07 -7.45
N PHE A 307 -4.69 -8.66 -7.57
CA PHE A 307 -3.61 -8.94 -6.61
C PHE A 307 -3.44 -7.86 -5.54
N CYS A 308 -4.08 -6.68 -5.71
CA CYS A 308 -3.75 -5.50 -4.92
C CYS A 308 -4.62 -5.40 -3.66
N ALA A 309 -3.96 -5.25 -2.50
CA ALA A 309 -4.62 -5.10 -1.21
C ALA A 309 -5.13 -3.67 -0.94
N ILE A 310 -4.70 -2.66 -1.71
CA ILE A 310 -5.06 -1.26 -1.49
C ILE A 310 -6.57 -1.07 -1.52
N ALA A 311 -7.25 -1.60 -2.54
CA ALA A 311 -8.70 -1.49 -2.65
C ALA A 311 -9.45 -2.22 -1.52
N ALA A 312 -8.87 -3.28 -0.95
CA ALA A 312 -9.45 -4.02 0.18
C ALA A 312 -9.30 -3.29 1.52
N HIS A 313 -8.33 -2.37 1.63
CA HIS A 313 -8.06 -1.57 2.83
C HIS A 313 -8.57 -0.13 2.69
N GLU A 314 -8.15 0.60 1.66
CA GLU A 314 -8.53 2.01 1.45
C GLU A 314 -9.90 2.16 0.76
N GLY A 315 -10.41 1.10 0.14
CA GLY A 315 -11.65 1.10 -0.63
C GLY A 315 -11.44 1.38 -2.12
N GLN A 316 -12.54 1.17 -2.89
CA GLN A 316 -12.56 1.35 -4.34
C GLN A 316 -13.04 2.74 -4.77
N THR A 317 -13.47 3.58 -3.84
CA THR A 317 -13.87 4.96 -4.09
C THR A 317 -12.72 5.89 -3.75
N VAL A 318 -12.40 6.79 -4.67
CA VAL A 318 -11.34 7.78 -4.46
C VAL A 318 -11.91 8.96 -3.68
N SER A 319 -11.40 9.14 -2.45
CA SER A 319 -11.63 10.33 -1.62
C SER A 319 -10.46 11.27 -1.79
N MET A 320 -10.72 12.52 -2.16
CA MET A 320 -9.67 13.49 -2.50
C MET A 320 -9.71 14.70 -1.59
N ARG A 321 -8.55 15.30 -1.39
CA ARG A 321 -8.38 16.57 -0.68
C ARG A 321 -8.68 17.74 -1.61
N SER A 322 -9.06 18.86 -1.01
CA SER A 322 -9.15 20.13 -1.76
C SER A 322 -7.76 20.64 -2.17
N GLU A 323 -7.69 21.38 -3.25
CA GLU A 323 -6.47 22.07 -3.67
C GLU A 323 -5.95 22.98 -2.54
N ALA A 324 -6.85 23.71 -1.88
CA ALA A 324 -6.49 24.62 -0.77
C ALA A 324 -5.79 23.88 0.38
N SER A 325 -6.29 22.71 0.79
CA SER A 325 -5.67 21.87 1.82
C SER A 325 -4.25 21.42 1.43
N ILE A 326 -4.06 20.95 0.21
CA ILE A 326 -2.77 20.50 -0.31
C ILE A 326 -1.76 21.66 -0.38
N VAL A 327 -2.22 22.82 -0.85
CA VAL A 327 -1.38 24.03 -0.95
C VAL A 327 -0.96 24.54 0.41
N ARG A 328 -1.86 24.57 1.41
CA ARG A 328 -1.51 24.91 2.79
C ARG A 328 -0.46 23.97 3.37
N GLU A 329 -0.64 22.65 3.19
CA GLU A 329 0.35 21.67 3.64
C GLU A 329 1.71 21.90 2.96
N ALA A 330 1.73 22.14 1.65
CA ALA A 330 2.96 22.42 0.91
C ALA A 330 3.67 23.68 1.45
N ALA A 331 2.94 24.73 1.78
CA ALA A 331 3.48 25.93 2.42
C ALA A 331 4.06 25.61 3.80
N CYS A 332 3.35 24.82 4.63
CA CYS A 332 3.87 24.38 5.94
C CYS A 332 5.19 23.56 5.81
N LEU A 333 5.33 22.76 4.77
CA LEU A 333 6.58 22.00 4.55
C LEU A 333 7.80 22.92 4.41
N THR A 334 7.64 24.12 3.85
CA THR A 334 8.75 25.07 3.63
C THR A 334 9.38 25.58 4.90
N SER A 335 8.64 25.60 6.03
CA SER A 335 9.12 26.01 7.35
C SER A 335 9.76 24.87 8.15
N LEU A 336 9.65 23.61 7.68
CA LEU A 336 10.21 22.48 8.40
C LEU A 336 11.74 22.42 8.27
N SER A 337 12.39 22.16 9.40
CA SER A 337 13.84 21.93 9.43
C SER A 337 14.27 20.84 8.43
N GLY A 338 15.32 21.12 7.67
CA GLY A 338 15.87 20.20 6.67
C GLY A 338 15.12 20.17 5.34
N PHE A 339 14.08 20.97 5.14
CA PHE A 339 13.44 21.10 3.84
C PHE A 339 14.35 21.86 2.86
N LYS A 340 14.65 21.26 1.72
CA LYS A 340 15.56 21.82 0.70
C LYS A 340 14.80 22.34 -0.55
N GLY A 341 13.54 22.67 -0.41
CA GLY A 341 12.67 23.13 -1.50
C GLY A 341 12.10 22.02 -2.37
N ARG A 342 12.18 20.75 -1.96
CA ARG A 342 11.72 19.62 -2.77
C ARG A 342 10.63 18.83 -2.06
N ILE A 343 9.43 18.82 -2.65
CA ILE A 343 8.37 17.86 -2.28
C ILE A 343 8.69 16.55 -3.00
N LEU A 344 8.86 15.47 -2.22
CA LEU A 344 9.36 14.19 -2.71
C LEU A 344 8.31 13.39 -3.49
N ASP A 345 7.03 13.55 -3.13
CA ASP A 345 5.90 13.00 -3.85
C ASP A 345 4.65 13.86 -3.64
N VAL A 346 3.90 14.08 -4.71
CA VAL A 346 2.55 14.64 -4.71
C VAL A 346 1.65 13.59 -5.35
N GLY A 347 0.99 12.77 -4.51
CA GLY A 347 0.28 11.62 -5.06
C GLY A 347 -0.60 10.87 -4.07
N GLY A 348 -0.89 9.63 -4.41
CA GLY A 348 -1.71 8.68 -3.68
C GLY A 348 -1.44 7.27 -4.20
N PRO A 349 -2.36 6.30 -4.02
CA PRO A 349 -2.19 4.94 -4.51
C PRO A 349 -1.89 4.85 -6.02
N THR A 350 -2.39 5.82 -6.78
CA THR A 350 -2.09 6.04 -8.21
C THR A 350 -2.17 7.54 -8.47
N ALA A 351 -1.06 8.19 -8.75
CA ALA A 351 -0.95 9.67 -8.78
C ALA A 351 -2.01 10.36 -9.64
N ASN A 352 -2.32 9.80 -10.80
CA ASN A 352 -3.26 10.38 -11.75
C ASN A 352 -4.72 9.92 -11.58
N MET A 353 -5.13 9.62 -10.34
CA MET A 353 -6.54 9.46 -9.94
C MET A 353 -7.11 10.68 -9.22
N TYR A 354 -6.30 11.69 -8.94
CA TYR A 354 -6.74 12.93 -8.33
C TYR A 354 -7.58 13.76 -9.32
N GLY A 355 -8.74 14.25 -8.84
CA GLY A 355 -9.58 15.21 -9.56
C GLY A 355 -10.86 14.65 -10.17
N PHE A 356 -11.04 13.32 -10.23
CA PHE A 356 -12.25 12.73 -10.81
C PHE A 356 -12.64 11.38 -10.18
N GLU A 357 -13.94 11.13 -10.18
CA GLU A 357 -14.55 9.86 -9.75
C GLU A 357 -15.84 9.60 -10.56
N CYS A 358 -16.30 8.37 -10.63
CA CYS A 358 -17.52 8.00 -11.32
C CYS A 358 -18.75 8.48 -10.57
N LYS A 359 -19.49 9.46 -11.14
CA LYS A 359 -20.71 10.03 -10.55
C LYS A 359 -21.77 8.95 -10.26
N LYS A 360 -21.93 7.96 -11.16
CA LYS A 360 -22.86 6.84 -10.96
C LYS A 360 -22.47 6.03 -9.69
N LYS A 361 -21.19 5.74 -9.50
CA LYS A 361 -20.70 5.01 -8.32
C LYS A 361 -20.92 5.81 -7.03
N LEU A 362 -20.67 7.10 -7.05
CA LEU A 362 -20.93 7.98 -5.90
C LEU A 362 -22.41 8.02 -5.50
N GLN A 363 -23.33 7.86 -6.45
CA GLN A 363 -24.77 7.87 -6.19
C GLN A 363 -25.34 6.49 -5.85
N ARG A 364 -24.93 5.45 -6.58
CA ARG A 364 -25.58 4.11 -6.58
C ARG A 364 -24.68 2.98 -6.12
N GLY A 365 -23.45 3.26 -5.73
CA GLY A 365 -22.43 2.27 -5.40
C GLY A 365 -21.70 1.69 -6.60
N ALA A 366 -20.71 0.85 -6.33
CA ALA A 366 -19.88 0.21 -7.34
C ALA A 366 -20.68 -0.77 -8.21
N CYS A 367 -20.28 -0.88 -9.48
CA CYS A 367 -20.90 -1.86 -10.39
C CYS A 367 -20.50 -3.29 -9.99
N THR A 368 -21.47 -4.18 -9.90
CA THR A 368 -21.23 -5.60 -9.52
C THR A 368 -20.65 -6.45 -10.65
N ASN A 369 -20.90 -6.06 -11.91
CA ASN A 369 -20.56 -6.83 -13.11
C ASN A 369 -19.47 -6.18 -13.97
N ARG A 370 -18.85 -5.07 -13.51
CA ARG A 370 -17.89 -4.30 -14.31
C ARG A 370 -16.82 -3.64 -13.43
N SER A 371 -15.56 -3.77 -13.82
CA SER A 371 -14.46 -2.97 -13.29
C SER A 371 -14.38 -1.60 -13.97
N CYS A 372 -13.89 -0.58 -13.24
CA CYS A 372 -13.72 0.77 -13.79
C CYS A 372 -12.59 0.86 -14.82
N LEU A 373 -11.56 0.01 -14.71
CA LEU A 373 -10.36 0.08 -15.56
C LEU A 373 -10.06 -1.21 -16.34
N TYR A 374 -10.88 -2.25 -16.17
CA TYR A 374 -10.67 -3.52 -16.87
C TYR A 374 -11.96 -3.98 -17.56
N PRO A 375 -11.88 -4.51 -18.81
CA PRO A 375 -10.69 -4.66 -19.68
C PRO A 375 -10.20 -3.35 -20.30
N ALA A 376 -10.97 -2.28 -20.18
CA ALA A 376 -10.67 -0.92 -20.63
C ALA A 376 -11.30 0.10 -19.69
N VAL A 377 -10.84 1.35 -19.75
CA VAL A 377 -11.39 2.45 -18.96
C VAL A 377 -12.89 2.62 -19.24
N CYS A 378 -13.70 2.60 -18.19
CA CYS A 378 -15.16 2.70 -18.28
C CYS A 378 -15.58 4.08 -18.81
N LYS A 379 -16.49 4.11 -19.79
CA LYS A 379 -17.02 5.36 -20.37
C LYS A 379 -17.67 6.29 -19.33
N ASN A 380 -18.23 5.73 -18.24
CA ASN A 380 -18.84 6.51 -17.16
C ASN A 380 -17.83 7.14 -16.20
N LEU A 381 -16.57 6.70 -16.20
CA LEU A 381 -15.52 7.27 -15.33
C LEU A 381 -15.15 8.69 -15.77
N ARG A 382 -15.10 8.95 -17.08
CA ARG A 382 -14.80 10.25 -17.69
C ARG A 382 -13.54 10.89 -17.08
N PRO A 383 -12.34 10.32 -17.29
CA PRO A 383 -11.11 10.88 -16.77
C PRO A 383 -10.92 12.34 -17.16
N ASP A 384 -10.52 13.18 -16.20
CA ASP A 384 -10.20 14.59 -16.41
C ASP A 384 -9.04 14.99 -15.49
N HIS A 385 -7.85 15.19 -16.06
CA HIS A 385 -6.64 15.57 -15.34
C HIS A 385 -6.46 17.08 -15.16
N GLY A 386 -7.46 17.90 -15.51
CA GLY A 386 -7.39 19.35 -15.40
C GLY A 386 -7.06 19.84 -14.00
N LEU A 387 -7.70 19.25 -12.97
CA LEU A 387 -7.43 19.59 -11.56
C LEU A 387 -6.02 19.19 -11.12
N LEU A 388 -5.51 18.05 -11.58
CA LEU A 388 -4.13 17.64 -11.30
C LEU A 388 -3.12 18.61 -11.91
N ILE A 389 -3.32 19.02 -13.15
CA ILE A 389 -2.46 20.01 -13.82
C ILE A 389 -2.47 21.34 -13.05
N ALA A 390 -3.65 21.84 -12.68
CA ALA A 390 -3.81 23.09 -11.94
C ALA A 390 -3.07 23.02 -10.58
N LEU A 391 -3.27 21.95 -9.83
CA LEU A 391 -2.60 21.71 -8.56
C LEU A 391 -1.08 21.70 -8.72
N LEU A 392 -0.53 20.90 -9.64
CA LEU A 392 0.89 20.77 -9.86
C LEU A 392 1.54 22.09 -10.26
N ARG A 393 0.87 22.88 -11.13
CA ARG A 393 1.32 24.22 -11.51
C ARG A 393 1.32 25.20 -10.33
N LYS A 394 0.32 25.11 -9.47
CA LYS A 394 0.21 25.96 -8.27
C LYS A 394 1.31 25.63 -7.27
N LEU A 395 1.52 24.34 -6.98
CA LEU A 395 2.59 23.90 -6.07
C LEU A 395 3.97 24.35 -6.55
N ARG A 396 4.25 24.27 -7.84
CA ARG A 396 5.52 24.71 -8.44
C ARG A 396 5.80 26.21 -8.29
N LYS A 397 4.74 27.02 -8.13
CA LYS A 397 4.84 28.47 -8.01
C LYS A 397 4.94 28.95 -6.56
N LEU A 398 4.77 28.07 -5.57
CA LEU A 398 4.83 28.46 -4.17
C LEU A 398 6.25 28.90 -3.77
N PRO A 399 6.38 30.00 -3.00
CA PRO A 399 7.66 30.41 -2.43
C PRO A 399 8.31 29.28 -1.64
N GLY A 400 9.61 29.09 -1.78
CA GLY A 400 10.36 28.03 -1.12
C GLY A 400 10.26 26.64 -1.77
N ILE A 401 9.38 26.42 -2.75
CA ILE A 401 9.28 25.17 -3.52
C ILE A 401 10.11 25.27 -4.80
N LYS A 402 11.21 24.52 -4.88
CA LYS A 402 12.05 24.39 -6.08
C LYS A 402 11.52 23.30 -7.02
N GLN A 403 10.96 22.23 -6.46
CA GLN A 403 10.42 21.10 -7.21
C GLN A 403 9.33 20.37 -6.42
N ALA A 404 8.19 20.10 -7.06
CA ALA A 404 7.17 19.18 -6.58
C ALA A 404 7.20 17.94 -7.49
N VAL A 405 7.57 16.77 -6.94
CA VAL A 405 7.77 15.53 -7.72
C VAL A 405 6.49 14.70 -7.69
N VAL A 406 6.17 14.03 -8.78
CA VAL A 406 5.19 12.94 -8.87
C VAL A 406 6.00 11.63 -8.90
N ALA A 407 6.19 11.01 -7.74
CA ALA A 407 6.95 9.77 -7.57
C ALA A 407 6.05 8.53 -7.47
N SER A 408 4.79 8.70 -7.11
CA SER A 408 3.76 7.66 -7.15
C SER A 408 3.51 7.18 -8.56
N GLY A 409 3.09 5.91 -8.71
CA GLY A 409 2.88 5.31 -10.02
C GLY A 409 1.79 6.00 -10.83
N ILE A 410 1.99 6.09 -12.13
CA ILE A 410 1.02 6.63 -13.09
C ILE A 410 0.38 5.50 -13.88
N ARG A 411 -0.92 5.63 -14.15
CA ARG A 411 -1.67 4.72 -15.02
C ARG A 411 -1.77 5.30 -16.44
N PRO A 412 -1.06 4.68 -17.41
CA PRO A 412 -1.09 5.10 -18.81
C PRO A 412 -2.49 5.10 -19.44
N ASP A 413 -3.29 4.07 -19.12
CA ASP A 413 -4.65 3.91 -19.63
C ASP A 413 -5.59 5.07 -19.27
N LEU A 414 -5.48 5.62 -18.05
CA LEU A 414 -6.24 6.80 -17.62
C LEU A 414 -5.83 8.08 -18.37
N LEU A 415 -4.51 8.31 -18.53
CA LEU A 415 -4.03 9.46 -19.29
C LEU A 415 -4.50 9.43 -20.74
N LEU A 416 -4.39 8.27 -21.40
CA LEU A 416 -4.77 8.12 -22.80
C LEU A 416 -6.31 8.14 -23.00
N ALA A 417 -7.09 7.80 -21.98
CA ALA A 417 -8.55 7.90 -22.02
C ALA A 417 -9.07 9.34 -21.85
N ASP A 418 -8.28 10.24 -21.27
CA ASP A 418 -8.60 11.66 -21.15
C ASP A 418 -8.20 12.41 -22.43
N ARG A 419 -9.16 12.59 -23.32
CA ARG A 419 -8.94 13.22 -24.63
C ARG A 419 -8.57 14.71 -24.55
N LYS A 420 -8.97 15.40 -23.47
CA LYS A 420 -8.76 16.84 -23.31
C LYS A 420 -7.45 17.14 -22.57
N ASN A 421 -7.27 16.56 -21.41
CA ASN A 421 -6.22 16.95 -20.48
C ASN A 421 -5.13 15.87 -20.28
N GLY A 422 -5.29 14.65 -20.82
CA GLY A 422 -4.34 13.56 -20.61
C GLY A 422 -2.95 13.85 -21.17
N ILE A 423 -2.86 14.25 -22.44
CA ILE A 423 -1.60 14.61 -23.08
C ILE A 423 -0.98 15.88 -22.46
N PRO A 424 -1.74 16.99 -22.23
CA PRO A 424 -1.23 18.13 -21.47
C PRO A 424 -0.71 17.76 -20.08
N CYS A 425 -1.38 16.86 -19.35
CA CYS A 425 -0.97 16.40 -18.02
C CYS A 425 0.39 15.66 -18.11
N LEU A 426 0.52 14.72 -19.04
CA LEU A 426 1.77 13.99 -19.22
C LEU A 426 2.92 14.94 -19.55
N ARG A 427 2.70 15.91 -20.43
CA ARG A 427 3.72 16.92 -20.81
C ARG A 427 4.11 17.80 -19.61
N GLU A 428 3.14 18.25 -18.79
CA GLU A 428 3.41 19.01 -17.55
C GLU A 428 4.25 18.20 -16.57
N ILE A 429 3.87 16.92 -16.34
CA ILE A 429 4.60 16.04 -15.41
C ILE A 429 6.03 15.82 -15.88
N ILE A 430 6.25 15.48 -17.15
CA ILE A 430 7.59 15.24 -17.70
C ILE A 430 8.46 16.50 -17.62
N ARG A 431 7.91 17.65 -17.97
CA ARG A 431 8.67 18.91 -17.97
C ARG A 431 9.06 19.37 -16.57
N HIS A 432 8.23 19.14 -15.55
CA HIS A 432 8.38 19.83 -14.26
C HIS A 432 8.39 18.93 -13.02
N HIS A 433 7.85 17.71 -13.11
CA HIS A 433 7.53 16.89 -11.94
C HIS A 433 8.18 15.50 -11.89
N VAL A 434 9.08 15.21 -12.82
CA VAL A 434 9.91 13.98 -12.83
C VAL A 434 11.31 14.30 -12.35
N SER A 435 11.80 13.52 -11.40
CA SER A 435 13.13 13.68 -10.81
C SER A 435 14.24 12.84 -11.46
N GLY A 436 14.05 12.43 -12.72
CA GLY A 436 14.93 11.51 -13.45
C GLY A 436 14.25 10.19 -13.80
N GLN A 437 13.39 9.66 -12.94
CA GLN A 437 12.68 8.42 -13.19
C GLN A 437 11.17 8.59 -13.01
N MET A 438 10.38 8.06 -13.95
CA MET A 438 8.92 7.94 -13.83
C MET A 438 8.55 6.48 -13.65
N LYS A 439 7.75 6.19 -12.61
CA LYS A 439 7.32 4.83 -12.27
C LYS A 439 5.99 4.49 -12.92
N ILE A 440 5.93 3.34 -13.56
CA ILE A 440 4.70 2.73 -14.07
C ILE A 440 4.65 1.27 -13.66
N ALA A 441 3.45 0.72 -13.60
CA ALA A 441 3.22 -0.65 -13.14
C ALA A 441 2.45 -1.47 -14.21
N PRO A 442 3.10 -1.90 -15.31
CA PRO A 442 2.47 -2.77 -16.29
C PRO A 442 2.22 -4.17 -15.74
N GLU A 443 3.02 -4.63 -14.80
CA GLU A 443 3.01 -5.93 -14.11
C GLU A 443 3.39 -7.12 -15.00
N HIS A 444 2.89 -7.21 -16.23
CA HIS A 444 3.18 -8.26 -17.20
C HIS A 444 2.95 -7.78 -18.65
N SER A 445 3.36 -8.59 -19.65
CA SER A 445 3.05 -8.36 -21.07
C SER A 445 2.01 -9.33 -21.63
N GLU A 446 1.98 -10.55 -21.08
CA GLU A 446 1.15 -11.63 -21.63
C GLU A 446 -0.32 -11.43 -21.26
N GLN A 447 -1.19 -11.39 -22.30
CA GLN A 447 -2.62 -11.12 -22.16
C GLN A 447 -3.33 -12.12 -21.23
N LYS A 448 -2.94 -13.40 -21.24
CA LYS A 448 -3.54 -14.41 -20.35
C LYS A 448 -3.24 -14.11 -18.88
N VAL A 449 -2.04 -13.63 -18.57
CA VAL A 449 -1.61 -13.26 -17.21
C VAL A 449 -2.24 -11.95 -16.78
N LEU A 450 -2.21 -10.92 -17.65
CA LEU A 450 -2.86 -9.62 -17.39
C LEU A 450 -4.36 -9.78 -17.11
N ARG A 451 -5.03 -10.69 -17.81
CA ARG A 451 -6.43 -11.02 -17.55
C ARG A 451 -6.63 -11.58 -16.14
N CYS A 452 -5.75 -12.47 -15.68
CA CYS A 452 -5.79 -12.97 -14.30
C CYS A 452 -5.49 -11.87 -13.28
N MET A 453 -4.68 -10.87 -13.63
CA MET A 453 -4.38 -9.72 -12.81
C MET A 453 -5.49 -8.65 -12.80
N GLY A 454 -6.49 -8.73 -13.68
CA GLY A 454 -7.50 -7.67 -13.86
C GLY A 454 -6.90 -6.39 -14.45
N LYS A 455 -5.89 -6.52 -15.32
CA LYS A 455 -5.20 -5.39 -15.97
C LYS A 455 -5.46 -5.37 -17.48
N PRO A 456 -5.54 -4.17 -18.10
CA PRO A 456 -5.66 -4.06 -19.56
C PRO A 456 -4.39 -4.56 -20.27
N GLY A 457 -4.50 -4.77 -21.58
CA GLY A 457 -3.36 -5.16 -22.41
C GLY A 457 -2.29 -4.07 -22.56
N THR A 458 -1.21 -4.39 -23.27
CA THR A 458 0.01 -3.56 -23.36
C THR A 458 -0.10 -2.36 -24.31
N GLN A 459 -1.18 -2.23 -25.10
CA GLN A 459 -1.31 -1.16 -26.10
C GLN A 459 -1.16 0.25 -25.49
N SER A 460 -1.81 0.50 -24.36
CA SER A 460 -1.68 1.79 -23.66
C SER A 460 -0.27 2.04 -23.14
N LEU A 461 0.44 0.99 -22.74
CA LEU A 461 1.83 1.08 -22.31
C LEU A 461 2.77 1.51 -23.45
N LEU A 462 2.59 0.91 -24.64
CA LEU A 462 3.42 1.24 -25.81
C LEU A 462 3.18 2.68 -26.28
N SER A 463 1.94 3.10 -26.41
CA SER A 463 1.58 4.48 -26.75
C SER A 463 2.13 5.48 -25.72
N PHE A 464 2.06 5.14 -24.44
CA PHE A 464 2.61 5.96 -23.35
C PHE A 464 4.13 6.08 -23.43
N ARG A 465 4.84 4.97 -23.69
CA ARG A 465 6.30 4.95 -23.89
C ARG A 465 6.72 5.95 -24.98
N ASP A 466 6.02 5.92 -26.13
CA ASP A 466 6.36 6.77 -27.26
C ASP A 466 6.13 8.25 -26.93
N LEU A 467 5.04 8.57 -26.27
CA LEU A 467 4.77 9.93 -25.78
C LEU A 467 5.78 10.37 -24.71
N PHE A 468 6.17 9.46 -23.80
CA PHE A 468 7.17 9.74 -22.78
C PHE A 468 8.52 10.11 -23.42
N ARG A 469 9.00 9.31 -24.40
CA ARG A 469 10.23 9.59 -25.13
C ARG A 469 10.16 10.93 -25.83
N LYS A 470 9.11 11.16 -26.62
CA LYS A 470 8.88 12.42 -27.33
C LYS A 470 8.94 13.63 -26.40
N PHE A 471 8.20 13.60 -25.28
CA PHE A 471 8.14 14.76 -24.37
C PHE A 471 9.42 14.93 -23.53
N THR A 472 10.15 13.87 -23.28
CA THR A 472 11.47 13.93 -22.63
C THR A 472 12.49 14.60 -23.55
N GLU A 473 12.48 14.26 -24.84
CA GLU A 473 13.31 14.91 -25.88
C GLU A 473 12.92 16.38 -26.05
N GLU A 474 11.61 16.70 -26.19
CA GLU A 474 11.12 18.08 -26.25
C GLU A 474 11.51 18.92 -25.03
N ALA A 475 11.64 18.29 -23.86
CA ALA A 475 12.04 18.96 -22.63
C ALA A 475 13.56 19.12 -22.48
N GLY A 476 14.37 18.54 -23.36
CA GLY A 476 15.83 18.52 -23.26
C GLY A 476 16.36 17.84 -22.00
N LYS A 477 15.66 16.82 -21.52
CA LYS A 477 15.98 16.14 -20.25
C LYS A 477 16.41 14.69 -20.46
N GLU A 478 17.17 14.18 -19.50
CA GLU A 478 17.50 12.78 -19.41
C GLU A 478 16.63 12.10 -18.36
N GLN A 479 15.55 11.43 -18.79
CA GLN A 479 14.58 10.78 -17.91
C GLN A 479 14.30 9.37 -18.39
N PHE A 480 13.95 8.48 -17.43
CA PHE A 480 13.77 7.06 -17.67
C PHE A 480 12.43 6.56 -17.13
N LEU A 481 11.84 5.58 -17.82
CA LEU A 481 10.72 4.80 -17.28
C LEU A 481 11.27 3.68 -16.39
N THR A 482 10.68 3.53 -15.21
CA THR A 482 10.89 2.37 -14.32
C THR A 482 9.61 1.56 -14.28
N CYS A 483 9.68 0.31 -14.73
CA CYS A 483 8.55 -0.60 -14.78
C CYS A 483 8.57 -1.57 -13.60
N TYR A 484 7.44 -1.70 -12.89
CA TYR A 484 7.24 -2.76 -11.91
C TYR A 484 6.65 -3.99 -12.59
N TRP A 485 7.21 -5.16 -12.26
CA TRP A 485 6.83 -6.46 -12.82
C TRP A 485 6.51 -7.46 -11.73
N ILE A 486 5.56 -8.36 -12.00
CA ILE A 486 5.19 -9.44 -11.08
C ILE A 486 5.50 -10.79 -11.74
N ALA A 487 6.33 -11.60 -11.05
CA ALA A 487 6.61 -12.98 -11.39
C ALA A 487 5.71 -13.93 -10.59
N ALA A 488 5.43 -15.10 -11.13
CA ALA A 488 4.71 -16.19 -10.46
C ALA A 488 3.28 -15.85 -10.01
N HIS A 489 2.60 -14.94 -10.72
CA HIS A 489 1.16 -14.73 -10.55
C HIS A 489 0.38 -15.96 -11.04
N PRO A 490 -0.79 -16.32 -10.43
CA PRO A 490 -1.65 -17.35 -10.99
C PRO A 490 -1.89 -17.19 -12.49
N GLY A 491 -1.70 -18.24 -13.27
CA GLY A 491 -1.75 -18.25 -14.74
C GLY A 491 -0.44 -17.89 -15.44
N CYS A 492 0.65 -17.61 -14.69
CA CYS A 492 1.96 -17.27 -15.25
C CYS A 492 2.91 -18.47 -15.21
N GLU A 493 3.33 -18.94 -16.35
CA GLU A 493 4.32 -20.00 -16.56
C GLU A 493 5.71 -19.44 -16.85
N GLN A 494 6.74 -20.29 -16.90
CA GLN A 494 8.11 -19.86 -17.21
C GLN A 494 8.21 -19.25 -18.62
N ALA A 495 7.54 -19.84 -19.61
CA ALA A 495 7.49 -19.31 -20.98
C ALA A 495 6.92 -17.90 -21.06
N ASP A 496 5.96 -17.55 -20.17
CA ASP A 496 5.40 -16.19 -20.09
C ASP A 496 6.42 -15.20 -19.55
N MET A 497 7.28 -15.62 -18.61
CA MET A 497 8.36 -14.77 -18.09
C MET A 497 9.45 -14.53 -19.14
N GLU A 498 9.73 -15.51 -20.00
CA GLU A 498 10.63 -15.34 -21.14
C GLU A 498 10.03 -14.38 -22.17
N ALA A 499 8.73 -14.53 -22.48
CA ALA A 499 8.02 -13.60 -23.35
C ALA A 499 8.04 -12.17 -22.79
N LEU A 500 7.77 -12.01 -21.50
CA LEU A 500 7.85 -10.72 -20.81
C LEU A 500 9.26 -10.12 -20.90
N ARG A 501 10.31 -10.91 -20.70
CA ARG A 501 11.69 -10.44 -20.86
C ARG A 501 11.96 -9.96 -22.27
N ARG A 502 11.57 -10.74 -23.29
CA ARG A 502 11.69 -10.33 -24.71
C ARG A 502 10.95 -9.03 -24.99
N PHE A 503 9.72 -8.89 -24.47
CA PHE A 503 8.91 -7.69 -24.58
C PHE A 503 9.61 -6.47 -23.95
N ALA A 504 10.10 -6.60 -22.72
CA ALA A 504 10.77 -5.50 -22.02
C ALA A 504 12.01 -5.01 -22.78
N VAL A 505 12.80 -5.93 -23.31
CA VAL A 505 14.03 -5.61 -24.07
C VAL A 505 13.70 -5.02 -25.42
N ARG A 506 12.83 -5.66 -26.22
CA ARG A 506 12.58 -5.26 -27.62
C ARG A 506 11.67 -4.05 -27.73
N GLU A 507 10.55 -4.07 -26.98
CA GLU A 507 9.54 -3.03 -27.12
C GLU A 507 9.83 -1.82 -26.24
N LEU A 508 10.29 -2.04 -25.00
CA LEU A 508 10.50 -0.93 -24.06
C LEU A 508 11.95 -0.45 -24.02
N ALA A 509 12.89 -1.21 -24.59
CA ALA A 509 14.33 -1.01 -24.47
C ALA A 509 14.79 -0.91 -23.00
N LEU A 510 14.21 -1.76 -22.13
CA LEU A 510 14.46 -1.80 -20.70
C LEU A 510 15.03 -3.16 -20.28
N GLN A 511 16.05 -3.13 -19.39
CA GLN A 511 16.45 -4.29 -18.61
C GLN A 511 15.61 -4.30 -17.33
N PRO A 512 14.76 -5.34 -17.08
CA PRO A 512 13.96 -5.40 -15.88
C PRO A 512 14.80 -5.51 -14.59
N GLU A 513 14.54 -4.64 -13.62
CA GLU A 513 15.22 -4.62 -12.32
C GLU A 513 14.22 -4.70 -11.16
N GLN A 514 13.07 -4.04 -11.29
CA GLN A 514 12.03 -3.97 -10.26
C GLN A 514 11.02 -5.11 -10.42
N VAL A 515 11.40 -6.31 -9.99
CA VAL A 515 10.58 -7.53 -10.10
C VAL A 515 10.17 -8.03 -8.73
N GLN A 516 8.85 -8.10 -8.51
CA GLN A 516 8.27 -8.71 -7.32
C GLN A 516 7.79 -10.13 -7.63
N ILE A 517 8.06 -11.06 -6.74
CA ILE A 517 7.37 -12.36 -6.77
C ILE A 517 5.99 -12.16 -6.16
N PHE A 518 4.95 -12.65 -6.84
CA PHE A 518 3.59 -12.61 -6.30
C PHE A 518 3.54 -13.25 -4.91
N THR A 519 3.06 -12.50 -3.94
CA THR A 519 2.80 -12.98 -2.59
C THR A 519 1.29 -12.97 -2.38
N PRO A 520 0.66 -14.14 -2.22
CA PRO A 520 -0.76 -14.22 -1.94
C PRO A 520 -1.13 -13.40 -0.70
N THR A 521 -1.88 -12.34 -0.92
CA THR A 521 -2.34 -11.43 0.14
C THR A 521 -3.82 -11.71 0.42
N PRO A 522 -4.23 -11.95 1.67
CA PRO A 522 -5.62 -12.20 2.01
C PRO A 522 -6.57 -11.12 1.43
N SER A 523 -7.82 -11.48 1.22
CA SER A 523 -8.88 -10.60 0.65
C SER A 523 -8.66 -10.17 -0.81
N THR A 524 -7.73 -10.79 -1.55
CA THR A 524 -7.51 -10.51 -2.98
C THR A 524 -7.95 -11.66 -3.87
N LEU A 525 -8.53 -11.35 -5.05
CA LEU A 525 -8.97 -12.36 -6.03
C LEU A 525 -7.81 -13.22 -6.54
N SER A 526 -6.61 -12.67 -6.64
CA SER A 526 -5.42 -13.43 -7.02
C SER A 526 -5.05 -14.48 -5.97
N THR A 527 -5.32 -14.21 -4.69
CA THR A 527 -5.13 -15.19 -3.62
C THR A 527 -6.17 -16.32 -3.68
N LEU A 528 -7.42 -15.98 -4.03
CA LEU A 528 -8.43 -17.00 -4.33
C LEU A 528 -7.96 -17.92 -5.45
N MET A 529 -7.53 -17.36 -6.59
CA MET A 529 -7.00 -18.14 -7.73
C MET A 529 -5.76 -18.95 -7.35
N TYR A 530 -4.88 -18.40 -6.51
CA TYR A 530 -3.69 -19.11 -6.03
C TYR A 530 -4.06 -20.34 -5.19
N TYR A 531 -5.04 -20.21 -4.29
CA TYR A 531 -5.49 -21.31 -3.44
C TYR A 531 -6.23 -22.37 -4.22
N THR A 532 -7.24 -21.98 -5.01
CA THR A 532 -8.12 -22.91 -5.73
C THR A 532 -7.49 -23.51 -6.99
N GLY A 533 -6.47 -22.86 -7.58
CA GLY A 533 -5.91 -23.24 -8.88
C GLY A 533 -6.91 -23.04 -10.04
N ARG A 534 -7.91 -22.16 -9.88
CA ARG A 534 -8.96 -21.90 -10.87
C ARG A 534 -9.15 -20.41 -11.13
N ASP A 535 -9.53 -20.06 -12.35
CA ASP A 535 -10.03 -18.73 -12.70
C ASP A 535 -11.46 -18.58 -12.15
N PHE A 536 -11.65 -17.72 -11.15
CA PHE A 536 -12.94 -17.50 -10.49
C PHE A 536 -14.07 -17.03 -11.42
N ARG A 537 -13.74 -16.55 -12.64
CA ARG A 537 -14.72 -16.08 -13.63
C ARG A 537 -15.22 -17.20 -14.54
N THR A 538 -14.36 -18.17 -14.84
CA THR A 538 -14.63 -19.22 -15.83
C THR A 538 -14.62 -20.64 -15.27
N GLY A 539 -14.15 -20.81 -14.02
CA GLY A 539 -13.95 -22.12 -13.38
C GLY A 539 -12.80 -22.94 -13.98
N LYS A 540 -12.12 -22.44 -15.04
CA LYS A 540 -11.04 -23.18 -15.73
C LYS A 540 -9.81 -23.29 -14.82
N ARG A 541 -9.11 -24.42 -14.89
CA ARG A 541 -7.83 -24.61 -14.19
C ARG A 541 -6.79 -23.60 -14.68
N LEU A 542 -5.98 -23.12 -13.73
CA LEU A 542 -4.85 -22.24 -13.96
C LEU A 542 -3.57 -22.90 -13.46
N PHE A 543 -2.47 -22.67 -14.18
CA PHE A 543 -1.15 -22.94 -13.62
C PHE A 543 -0.90 -22.04 -12.42
N VAL A 544 -0.39 -22.61 -11.32
CA VAL A 544 0.01 -21.87 -10.13
C VAL A 544 1.32 -22.42 -9.63
N GLU A 545 2.36 -21.59 -9.63
CA GLU A 545 3.66 -21.98 -9.12
C GLU A 545 3.65 -22.02 -7.57
N LYS A 546 3.61 -23.23 -7.03
CA LYS A 546 3.55 -23.46 -5.57
C LYS A 546 4.92 -23.57 -4.92
N THR A 547 5.98 -23.87 -5.68
CA THR A 547 7.32 -24.10 -5.14
C THR A 547 8.10 -22.79 -4.97
N ALA A 548 8.88 -22.66 -3.91
CA ALA A 548 9.75 -21.50 -3.71
C ALA A 548 10.84 -21.42 -4.81
N ALA A 549 11.36 -22.57 -5.25
CA ALA A 549 12.37 -22.64 -6.31
C ALA A 549 11.82 -22.16 -7.65
N GLY A 550 10.62 -22.59 -8.03
CA GLY A 550 9.96 -22.17 -9.29
C GLY A 550 9.63 -20.68 -9.30
N ARG A 551 9.15 -20.13 -8.18
CA ARG A 551 8.92 -18.68 -8.05
C ARG A 551 10.21 -17.86 -8.22
N GLU A 552 11.31 -18.30 -7.59
CA GLU A 552 12.62 -17.65 -7.75
C GLU A 552 13.16 -17.82 -9.17
N LEU A 553 12.93 -18.97 -9.82
CA LEU A 553 13.34 -19.20 -11.20
C LEU A 553 12.62 -18.24 -12.15
N GLN A 554 11.30 -18.09 -12.04
CA GLN A 554 10.54 -17.11 -12.83
C GLN A 554 11.10 -15.69 -12.67
N LYS A 555 11.41 -15.27 -11.45
CA LYS A 555 12.07 -13.98 -11.20
C LYS A 555 13.44 -13.91 -11.87
N LYS A 556 14.26 -14.95 -11.75
CA LYS A 556 15.61 -15.01 -12.36
C LYS A 556 15.56 -14.90 -13.89
N ILE A 557 14.58 -15.54 -14.53
CA ILE A 557 14.38 -15.44 -15.99
C ILE A 557 14.24 -13.97 -16.39
N LEU A 558 13.43 -13.21 -15.66
CA LEU A 558 13.16 -11.81 -16.03
C LEU A 558 14.34 -10.88 -15.78
N VAL A 559 15.07 -11.03 -14.65
CA VAL A 559 16.21 -10.15 -14.32
C VAL A 559 17.53 -10.58 -14.96
N ALA A 560 17.55 -11.71 -15.69
CA ALA A 560 18.75 -12.18 -16.36
C ALA A 560 19.26 -11.12 -17.34
N LYS A 561 20.56 -10.78 -17.21
CA LYS A 561 21.20 -9.76 -18.06
C LYS A 561 21.12 -10.15 -19.53
N THR A 562 20.78 -9.19 -20.37
CA THR A 562 20.79 -9.36 -21.82
C THR A 562 22.16 -8.87 -22.33
N PRO A 563 22.91 -9.72 -23.09
CA PRO A 563 24.16 -9.28 -23.68
C PRO A 563 23.96 -8.00 -24.52
N GLY A 564 24.84 -7.03 -24.38
CA GLY A 564 24.75 -5.74 -25.08
C GLY A 564 23.98 -4.63 -24.39
N PHE A 565 23.29 -4.90 -23.26
CA PHE A 565 22.71 -3.85 -22.41
C PHE A 565 23.76 -3.32 -21.41
N GLY A 566 24.09 -2.02 -21.51
CA GLY A 566 24.96 -1.33 -20.55
C GLY A 566 24.26 -1.00 -19.24
N TYR A 567 25.02 -0.70 -18.17
CA TYR A 567 24.50 -0.13 -16.92
C TYR A 567 23.73 1.16 -17.24
N GLY A 568 22.46 1.24 -16.81
CA GLY A 568 21.58 2.39 -17.08
C GLY A 568 20.59 2.20 -18.23
N GLY A 569 20.38 0.97 -18.74
CA GLY A 569 19.28 0.65 -19.66
C GLY A 569 19.42 1.18 -21.09
N ARG A 570 20.62 1.51 -21.55
CA ARG A 570 20.87 1.91 -22.95
C ARG A 570 21.36 0.73 -23.78
N ILE A 571 20.74 0.52 -24.94
CA ILE A 571 21.38 -0.22 -26.05
C ILE A 571 22.58 0.63 -26.47
N ARG A 572 23.79 0.10 -26.32
CA ARG A 572 24.96 0.71 -27.00
C ARG A 572 24.68 0.64 -28.50
N GLN A 573 24.31 1.76 -29.10
CA GLN A 573 24.40 1.89 -30.55
C GLN A 573 25.87 1.76 -30.91
N THR A 574 26.23 0.64 -31.52
CA THR A 574 27.52 0.57 -32.23
C THR A 574 27.47 1.61 -33.34
N PRO A 575 28.41 2.57 -33.39
CA PRO A 575 28.46 3.49 -34.51
C PRO A 575 28.61 2.65 -35.79
N LYS A 576 27.75 2.90 -36.77
CA LYS A 576 27.99 2.42 -38.13
C LYS A 576 29.39 2.86 -38.52
N ARG A 577 30.30 1.93 -38.73
CA ARG A 577 31.57 2.16 -39.36
C ARG A 577 31.30 2.62 -40.78
N GLU A 578 31.30 3.91 -41.04
CA GLU A 578 31.58 4.43 -42.37
C GLU A 578 33.06 4.18 -42.63
N GLY A 579 33.32 3.42 -43.71
CA GLY A 579 34.64 3.09 -44.12
C GLY A 579 35.40 4.37 -44.59
N LYS A 580 36.45 4.72 -43.88
CA LYS A 580 37.56 5.46 -44.42
C LYS A 580 38.84 4.75 -44.00
N SER A 581 39.52 4.22 -45.03
CA SER A 581 40.87 3.73 -44.96
C SER A 581 41.82 4.88 -44.55
N TRP A 582 42.59 4.65 -43.49
CA TRP A 582 43.80 5.46 -43.26
C TRP A 582 44.96 4.52 -42.98
N GLU A 583 46.01 4.78 -43.77
CA GLU A 583 47.28 4.07 -43.80
C GLU A 583 48.04 4.15 -42.48
N LYS A 584 48.81 3.08 -42.28
CA LYS A 584 49.76 2.93 -41.17
C LYS A 584 50.90 3.91 -41.28
N THR A 585 51.16 4.69 -40.25
CA THR A 585 52.51 5.21 -39.97
C THR A 585 52.88 4.85 -38.52
N ARG A 586 53.89 4.00 -38.43
CA ARG A 586 54.58 3.63 -37.18
C ARG A 586 55.39 4.83 -36.69
N MET A 587 55.25 5.22 -35.44
CA MET A 587 56.35 5.79 -34.67
C MET A 587 56.28 5.34 -33.21
N SER A 588 57.35 4.67 -32.84
CA SER A 588 57.72 4.25 -31.51
C SER A 588 58.11 5.42 -30.62
N LYS A 589 57.56 5.55 -29.43
CA LYS A 589 58.28 6.20 -28.30
C LYS A 589 57.98 5.46 -26.99
N ARG A 590 59.07 4.88 -26.49
CA ARG A 590 59.19 4.33 -25.12
C ARG A 590 59.19 5.49 -24.13
N ILE A 591 58.47 5.34 -23.00
CA ILE A 591 58.62 6.17 -21.79
C ILE A 591 58.72 5.22 -20.60
N PRO A 592 59.68 5.46 -19.66
CA PRO A 592 60.09 4.47 -18.66
C PRO A 592 59.23 4.48 -17.38
N ARG A 593 59.19 3.33 -16.73
CA ARG A 593 58.62 3.12 -15.39
C ARG A 593 59.41 3.88 -14.33
N LYS A 594 58.70 4.62 -13.45
CA LYS A 594 59.24 5.05 -12.14
C LYS A 594 58.46 4.35 -11.02
N ASN A 595 59.26 3.79 -10.10
CA ASN A 595 58.88 3.10 -8.86
C ASN A 595 58.20 4.07 -7.88
N LEU A 596 57.23 3.55 -7.12
CA LEU A 596 56.76 4.15 -5.87
C LEU A 596 56.83 3.07 -4.76
N PRO A 597 57.27 3.45 -3.53
CA PRO A 597 57.52 2.53 -2.47
C PRO A 597 56.28 2.18 -1.65
N LYS A 598 56.33 1.02 -1.02
CA LYS A 598 55.43 0.52 0.02
C LYS A 598 55.50 1.36 1.30
N ARG A 599 54.35 1.80 1.81
CA ARG A 599 53.99 1.74 3.22
C ARG A 599 52.47 1.70 3.36
#